data_1234d0c73cb080aac4804af4e35dd6a6
#
_entry.id   1234d0c73cb080aac4804af4e35dd6a6
#
_cell.length_a   1.000
_cell.length_b   1.000
_cell.length_c   1.000
_cell.angle_alpha   90.00
_cell.angle_beta   90.00
_cell.angle_gamma   90.00
#
_symmetry.space_group_name_H-M   'P 1'
#
loop_
_entity.id
_entity.type
_entity.pdbx_description
1 polymer ?
#
loop_
_entity_poly.entity_id
_entity_poly.type
_entity_poly.pdbx_seq_one_letter_code
_entity_poly.pdbx_strand_id
1 'polypeptide(L)'
;MEITDEKIFKLALVTSLVGMMGMLFFASYIEPKEIAVNEITRNNIGETVAVTGVIDSIKMSSSGKSCFLELNDGTGKINVIIFESTLVELQDAGNDLESFKGQKVRIIGSITEYKSSMELILSNSNSIKLQNK
;
A
#
# COMPACT_ATOMS: atom_id res chain seq x y z
N MET A 1 -17.66 19.08 45.75
CA MET A 1 -16.42 18.38 45.41
C MET A 1 -15.49 19.33 44.67
N GLU A 2 -14.39 19.67 45.29
CA GLU A 2 -13.43 20.57 44.65
C GLU A 2 -12.47 19.75 43.79
N ILE A 3 -12.38 20.12 42.52
CA ILE A 3 -11.43 19.50 41.58
C ILE A 3 -10.21 20.42 41.55
N THR A 4 -9.07 19.93 42.01
CA THR A 4 -7.83 20.69 41.98
C THR A 4 -7.26 20.72 40.54
N ASP A 5 -6.46 21.74 40.25
CA ASP A 5 -5.81 21.87 38.94
C ASP A 5 -4.96 20.64 38.62
N GLU A 6 -4.33 20.07 39.61
CA GLU A 6 -3.53 18.84 39.46
C GLU A 6 -4.37 17.66 39.02
N LYS A 7 -5.57 17.50 39.60
CA LYS A 7 -6.48 16.41 39.21
C LYS A 7 -7.01 16.61 37.80
N ILE A 8 -7.33 17.86 37.43
CA ILE A 8 -7.79 18.21 36.07
C ILE A 8 -6.68 17.89 35.08
N PHE A 9 -5.44 18.25 35.38
CA PHE A 9 -4.29 17.98 34.52
C PHE A 9 -4.09 16.48 34.32
N LYS A 10 -4.14 15.70 35.39
CA LYS A 10 -4.00 14.23 35.28
C LYS A 10 -5.12 13.59 34.48
N LEU A 11 -6.36 14.05 34.69
CA LEU A 11 -7.51 13.54 33.95
C LEU A 11 -7.38 13.85 32.46
N ALA A 12 -7.00 15.08 32.11
CA ALA A 12 -6.80 15.50 30.75
C ALA A 12 -5.69 14.68 30.06
N LEU A 13 -4.59 14.45 30.76
CA LEU A 13 -3.46 13.66 30.26
C LEU A 13 -3.88 12.23 29.95
N VAL A 14 -4.55 11.58 30.90
CA VAL A 14 -5.02 10.19 30.73
C VAL A 14 -6.02 10.08 29.58
N THR A 15 -6.98 11.00 29.50
CA THR A 15 -7.97 11.01 28.42
C THR A 15 -7.32 11.21 27.06
N SER A 16 -6.33 12.10 26.99
CA SER A 16 -5.58 12.37 25.76
C SER A 16 -4.81 11.13 25.30
N LEU A 17 -4.12 10.45 26.22
CA LEU A 17 -3.37 9.23 25.91
C LEU A 17 -4.27 8.10 25.44
N VAL A 18 -5.41 7.91 26.11
CA VAL A 18 -6.39 6.88 25.72
C VAL A 18 -6.94 7.18 24.33
N GLY A 19 -7.24 8.45 24.05
CA GLY A 19 -7.73 8.87 22.72
C GLY A 19 -6.71 8.60 21.62
N MET A 20 -5.44 8.93 21.87
CA MET A 20 -4.36 8.66 20.90
C MET A 20 -4.18 7.17 20.66
N MET A 21 -4.17 6.36 21.70
CA MET A 21 -4.06 4.91 21.55
C MET A 21 -5.25 4.33 20.82
N GLY A 22 -6.45 4.83 21.10
CA GLY A 22 -7.66 4.43 20.40
C GLY A 22 -7.58 4.73 18.90
N MET A 23 -7.08 5.91 18.53
CA MET A 23 -6.91 6.30 17.13
C MET A 23 -5.91 5.40 16.42
N LEU A 24 -4.78 5.11 17.05
CA LEU A 24 -3.77 4.22 16.48
C LEU A 24 -4.32 2.80 16.30
N PHE A 25 -5.07 2.33 17.28
CA PHE A 25 -5.69 1.01 17.21
C PHE A 25 -6.70 0.93 16.07
N PHE A 26 -7.56 1.94 15.93
CA PHE A 26 -8.53 2.01 14.83
C PHE A 26 -7.84 2.12 13.48
N ALA A 27 -6.79 2.93 13.38
CA ALA A 27 -6.05 3.10 12.13
C ALA A 27 -5.45 1.79 11.63
N SER A 28 -5.03 0.90 12.55
CA SER A 28 -4.46 -0.39 12.18
C SER A 28 -5.48 -1.37 11.62
N TYR A 29 -6.76 -1.13 11.84
CA TYR A 29 -7.84 -1.98 11.33
C TYR A 29 -8.41 -1.50 9.99
N ILE A 30 -8.01 -0.33 9.53
CA ILE A 30 -8.49 0.18 8.24
C ILE A 30 -7.71 -0.52 7.13
N GLU A 31 -8.38 -1.45 6.45
CA GLU A 31 -7.78 -2.11 5.29
C GLU A 31 -8.07 -1.32 4.02
N PRO A 32 -7.11 -1.27 3.08
CA PRO A 32 -7.35 -0.65 1.79
C PRO A 32 -8.49 -1.35 1.05
N LYS A 33 -9.28 -0.56 0.34
CA LYS A 33 -10.38 -1.07 -0.45
C LYS A 33 -9.86 -1.93 -1.60
N GLU A 34 -10.43 -3.11 -1.77
CA GLU A 34 -10.15 -3.95 -2.93
C GLU A 34 -10.89 -3.37 -4.13
N ILE A 35 -10.17 -3.18 -5.24
CA ILE A 35 -10.75 -2.59 -6.45
C ILE A 35 -10.24 -3.37 -7.67
N ALA A 36 -11.10 -3.51 -8.68
CA ALA A 36 -10.69 -4.10 -9.96
C ALA A 36 -10.00 -3.06 -10.83
N VAL A 37 -9.07 -3.49 -11.67
CA VAL A 37 -8.31 -2.59 -12.55
C VAL A 37 -9.26 -1.76 -13.42
N ASN A 38 -10.31 -2.37 -13.98
CA ASN A 38 -11.26 -1.66 -14.85
C ASN A 38 -12.14 -0.65 -14.09
N GLU A 39 -12.12 -0.66 -12.76
CA GLU A 39 -12.84 0.30 -11.94
C GLU A 39 -11.99 1.52 -11.57
N ILE A 40 -10.69 1.47 -11.82
CA ILE A 40 -9.78 2.56 -11.49
C ILE A 40 -9.97 3.70 -12.49
N THR A 41 -10.29 4.88 -11.98
CA THR A 41 -10.48 6.08 -12.78
C THR A 41 -9.66 7.24 -12.19
N ARG A 42 -9.67 8.38 -12.88
CA ARG A 42 -9.01 9.59 -12.39
C ARG A 42 -9.55 10.05 -11.03
N ASN A 43 -10.79 9.69 -10.71
CA ASN A 43 -11.39 10.04 -9.42
C ASN A 43 -10.72 9.29 -8.26
N ASN A 44 -9.98 8.23 -8.55
CA ASN A 44 -9.28 7.43 -7.55
C ASN A 44 -7.85 7.89 -7.29
N ILE A 45 -7.35 8.88 -8.05
CA ILE A 45 -5.97 9.37 -7.86
C ILE A 45 -5.75 9.82 -6.43
N GLY A 46 -4.67 9.33 -5.81
CA GLY A 46 -4.33 9.60 -4.43
C GLY A 46 -4.91 8.61 -3.43
N GLU A 47 -5.82 7.75 -3.85
CA GLU A 47 -6.37 6.71 -2.98
C GLU A 47 -5.42 5.54 -2.85
N THR A 48 -5.39 4.92 -1.68
CA THR A 48 -4.69 3.67 -1.45
C THR A 48 -5.68 2.52 -1.60
N VAL A 49 -5.38 1.60 -2.51
CA VAL A 49 -6.25 0.49 -2.84
C VAL A 49 -5.48 -0.81 -2.86
N ALA A 50 -6.20 -1.93 -2.83
CA ALA A 50 -5.65 -3.25 -3.02
C ALA A 50 -6.13 -3.82 -4.34
N VAL A 51 -5.22 -4.39 -5.10
CA VAL A 51 -5.53 -5.06 -6.37
C VAL A 51 -4.92 -6.46 -6.34
N THR A 52 -5.71 -7.45 -6.70
CA THR A 52 -5.26 -8.85 -6.78
C THR A 52 -5.21 -9.27 -8.24
N GLY A 53 -4.08 -9.78 -8.67
CA GLY A 53 -3.92 -10.22 -10.05
C GLY A 53 -2.63 -10.98 -10.25
N VAL A 54 -2.35 -11.31 -11.51
CA VAL A 54 -1.15 -12.03 -11.91
C VAL A 54 -0.13 -11.05 -12.47
N ILE A 55 1.12 -11.20 -12.10
CA ILE A 55 2.21 -10.39 -12.64
C ILE A 55 2.61 -10.97 -13.99
N ASP A 56 2.30 -10.24 -15.05
CA ASP A 56 2.60 -10.65 -16.44
C ASP A 56 4.04 -10.37 -16.82
N SER A 57 4.60 -9.25 -16.34
CA SER A 57 5.97 -8.87 -16.68
C SER A 57 6.60 -8.05 -15.56
N ILE A 58 7.93 -8.09 -15.52
CA ILE A 58 8.74 -7.33 -14.59
C ILE A 58 9.81 -6.63 -15.41
N LYS A 59 9.93 -5.32 -15.24
CA LYS A 59 10.85 -4.51 -16.03
C LYS A 59 11.59 -3.53 -15.12
N MET A 60 12.91 -3.54 -15.18
CA MET A 60 13.70 -2.54 -14.46
C MET A 60 13.81 -1.26 -15.27
N SER A 61 13.86 -0.14 -14.58
CA SER A 61 14.13 1.15 -15.23
C SER A 61 15.55 1.17 -15.81
N SER A 62 15.80 2.08 -16.75
CA SER A 62 17.11 2.21 -17.38
C SER A 62 18.23 2.48 -16.39
N SER A 63 17.92 3.16 -15.27
CA SER A 63 18.88 3.42 -14.19
C SER A 63 19.04 2.24 -13.23
N GLY A 64 18.18 1.23 -13.30
CA GLY A 64 18.16 0.10 -12.37
C GLY A 64 17.64 0.44 -10.98
N LYS A 65 17.12 1.66 -10.78
CA LYS A 65 16.69 2.14 -9.47
C LYS A 65 15.22 1.90 -9.17
N SER A 66 14.41 1.71 -10.19
CA SER A 66 12.98 1.46 -10.04
C SER A 66 12.59 0.23 -10.84
N CYS A 67 11.51 -0.40 -10.41
CA CYS A 67 10.97 -1.58 -11.08
C CYS A 67 9.53 -1.34 -11.46
N PHE A 68 9.13 -1.81 -12.63
CA PHE A 68 7.77 -1.74 -13.13
C PHE A 68 7.22 -3.15 -13.27
N LEU A 69 6.09 -3.41 -12.63
CA LEU A 69 5.37 -4.67 -12.74
C LEU A 69 4.10 -4.43 -13.55
N GLU A 70 3.78 -5.34 -14.46
CA GLU A 70 2.50 -5.32 -15.14
C GLU A 70 1.57 -6.30 -14.44
N LEU A 71 0.52 -5.78 -13.81
CA LEU A 71 -0.46 -6.57 -13.05
C LEU A 71 -1.73 -6.71 -13.87
N ASN A 72 -2.17 -7.95 -14.06
CA ASN A 72 -3.37 -8.28 -14.80
C ASN A 72 -4.35 -9.01 -13.88
N ASP A 73 -5.49 -8.40 -13.60
CA ASP A 73 -6.51 -8.99 -12.72
C ASP A 73 -7.66 -9.67 -13.48
N GLY A 74 -7.54 -9.80 -14.79
CA GLY A 74 -8.59 -10.34 -15.65
C GLY A 74 -9.56 -9.30 -16.19
N THR A 75 -9.67 -8.14 -15.55
CA THR A 75 -10.50 -7.02 -16.02
C THR A 75 -9.69 -6.00 -16.81
N GLY A 76 -8.39 -5.95 -16.58
CA GLY A 76 -7.48 -5.03 -17.24
C GLY A 76 -6.08 -5.19 -16.69
N LYS A 77 -5.19 -4.36 -17.19
CA LYS A 77 -3.79 -4.35 -16.79
C LYS A 77 -3.43 -2.99 -16.22
N ILE A 78 -2.58 -2.98 -15.19
CA ILE A 78 -2.08 -1.75 -14.59
C ILE A 78 -0.61 -1.93 -14.27
N ASN A 79 0.17 -0.86 -14.44
CA ASN A 79 1.58 -0.86 -14.06
C ASN A 79 1.71 -0.54 -12.58
N VAL A 80 2.54 -1.29 -11.89
CA VAL A 80 2.89 -1.05 -10.50
C VAL A 80 4.33 -0.58 -10.45
N ILE A 81 4.55 0.58 -9.83
CA ILE A 81 5.87 1.17 -9.71
C ILE A 81 6.44 0.85 -8.34
N ILE A 82 7.65 0.30 -8.31
CA ILE A 82 8.38 0.04 -7.08
C ILE A 82 9.61 0.91 -7.10
N PHE A 83 9.68 1.89 -6.19
CA PHE A 83 10.83 2.78 -6.09
C PHE A 83 12.00 2.10 -5.39
N GLU A 84 13.20 2.66 -5.56
CA GLU A 84 14.44 2.11 -5.05
C GLU A 84 14.38 1.74 -3.56
N SER A 85 13.85 2.62 -2.73
CA SER A 85 13.76 2.38 -1.30
C SER A 85 12.95 1.12 -0.97
N THR A 86 11.84 0.91 -1.66
CA THR A 86 11.00 -0.27 -1.49
C THR A 86 11.67 -1.52 -2.07
N LEU A 87 12.39 -1.37 -3.19
CA LEU A 87 13.17 -2.48 -3.77
C LEU A 87 14.21 -2.99 -2.78
N VAL A 88 14.94 -2.09 -2.14
CA VAL A 88 15.93 -2.44 -1.14
C VAL A 88 15.28 -3.18 0.03
N GLU A 89 14.14 -2.68 0.52
CA GLU A 89 13.40 -3.35 1.59
C GLU A 89 12.96 -4.76 1.20
N LEU A 90 12.51 -4.96 -0.04
CA LEU A 90 12.11 -6.28 -0.54
C LEU A 90 13.30 -7.23 -0.58
N GLN A 91 14.44 -6.76 -1.06
CA GLN A 91 15.65 -7.56 -1.13
C GLN A 91 16.17 -7.92 0.27
N ASP A 92 16.15 -6.96 1.19
CA ASP A 92 16.58 -7.18 2.57
C ASP A 92 15.67 -8.16 3.30
N ALA A 93 14.39 -8.20 2.94
CA ALA A 93 13.43 -9.17 3.49
C ALA A 93 13.53 -10.56 2.85
N GLY A 94 14.43 -10.75 1.90
CA GLY A 94 14.63 -12.02 1.21
C GLY A 94 13.63 -12.29 0.10
N ASN A 95 12.87 -11.28 -0.33
CA ASN A 95 11.91 -11.43 -1.43
C ASN A 95 12.58 -11.14 -2.77
N ASP A 96 12.45 -12.08 -3.68
CA ASP A 96 12.94 -11.95 -5.05
C ASP A 96 11.77 -11.61 -5.96
N LEU A 97 11.79 -10.45 -6.59
CA LEU A 97 10.73 -9.99 -7.48
C LEU A 97 10.50 -10.96 -8.65
N GLU A 98 11.57 -11.55 -9.17
CA GLU A 98 11.47 -12.50 -10.29
C GLU A 98 10.61 -13.71 -9.91
N SER A 99 10.58 -14.07 -8.63
CA SER A 99 9.77 -15.19 -8.15
C SER A 99 8.27 -14.89 -8.21
N PHE A 100 7.87 -13.63 -8.28
CA PHE A 100 6.47 -13.23 -8.39
C PHE A 100 5.93 -13.30 -9.81
N LYS A 101 6.80 -13.34 -10.81
CA LYS A 101 6.37 -13.36 -12.21
C LYS A 101 5.52 -14.59 -12.49
N GLY A 102 4.35 -14.37 -13.06
CA GLY A 102 3.40 -15.44 -13.34
C GLY A 102 2.59 -15.89 -12.13
N GLN A 103 2.85 -15.31 -10.96
CA GLN A 103 2.14 -15.66 -9.72
C GLN A 103 1.00 -14.69 -9.44
N LYS A 104 -0.02 -15.18 -8.76
CA LYS A 104 -1.12 -14.34 -8.30
C LYS A 104 -0.70 -13.64 -7.02
N VAL A 105 -0.79 -12.32 -7.02
CA VAL A 105 -0.38 -11.50 -5.87
C VAL A 105 -1.46 -10.49 -5.53
N ARG A 106 -1.46 -10.05 -4.28
CA ARG A 106 -2.28 -8.94 -3.80
C ARG A 106 -1.34 -7.78 -3.55
N ILE A 107 -1.59 -6.67 -4.22
CA ILE A 107 -0.76 -5.48 -4.14
C ILE A 107 -1.56 -4.33 -3.54
N ILE A 108 -0.99 -3.66 -2.56
CA ILE A 108 -1.54 -2.44 -1.96
C ILE A 108 -0.68 -1.29 -2.43
N GLY A 109 -1.32 -0.30 -3.04
CA GLY A 109 -0.60 0.86 -3.55
C GLY A 109 -1.48 2.07 -3.69
N SER A 110 -0.85 3.20 -3.95
CA SER A 110 -1.52 4.47 -4.21
C SER A 110 -1.71 4.65 -5.71
N ILE A 111 -2.90 5.11 -6.08
CA ILE A 111 -3.21 5.35 -7.49
C ILE A 111 -2.62 6.70 -7.91
N THR A 112 -1.90 6.69 -9.01
CA THR A 112 -1.34 7.89 -9.64
C THR A 112 -1.59 7.86 -11.14
N GLU A 113 -1.42 9.00 -11.78
CA GLU A 113 -1.53 9.12 -13.24
C GLU A 113 -0.16 9.47 -13.81
N TYR A 114 0.24 8.76 -14.86
CA TYR A 114 1.44 9.05 -15.62
C TYR A 114 1.15 8.91 -17.10
N LYS A 115 1.38 9.98 -17.86
CA LYS A 115 1.13 10.03 -19.33
C LYS A 115 -0.27 9.52 -19.70
N SER A 116 -1.28 10.00 -18.99
CA SER A 116 -2.70 9.68 -19.17
C SER A 116 -3.07 8.24 -18.81
N SER A 117 -2.16 7.48 -18.20
CA SER A 117 -2.42 6.12 -17.74
C SER A 117 -2.42 6.08 -16.22
N MET A 118 -3.33 5.30 -15.66
CA MET A 118 -3.35 5.07 -14.21
C MET A 118 -2.30 4.05 -13.85
N GLU A 119 -1.58 4.29 -12.75
CA GLU A 119 -0.55 3.41 -12.25
C GLU A 119 -0.68 3.27 -10.74
N LEU A 120 -0.12 2.20 -10.18
CA LEU A 120 -0.05 1.99 -8.74
C LEU A 120 1.38 2.19 -8.28
N ILE A 121 1.56 2.91 -7.18
CA ILE A 121 2.84 3.02 -6.49
C ILE A 121 2.80 2.09 -5.28
N LEU A 122 3.67 1.09 -5.25
CA LEU A 122 3.73 0.14 -4.12
C LEU A 122 4.04 0.90 -2.83
N SER A 123 3.22 0.69 -1.80
CA SER A 123 3.31 1.46 -0.56
C SER A 123 4.57 1.12 0.24
N ASN A 124 4.87 -0.16 0.40
CA ASN A 124 6.05 -0.63 1.12
C ASN A 124 6.32 -2.10 0.78
N SER A 125 7.36 -2.68 1.35
CA SER A 125 7.76 -4.07 1.08
C SER A 125 6.72 -5.09 1.52
N ASN A 126 5.87 -4.75 2.48
CA ASN A 126 4.80 -5.65 2.96
C ASN A 126 3.53 -5.54 2.13
N SER A 127 3.50 -4.63 1.17
CA SER A 127 2.31 -4.34 0.35
C SER A 127 2.16 -5.26 -0.85
N ILE A 128 3.11 -6.16 -1.08
CA ILE A 128 3.01 -7.19 -2.11
C ILE A 128 3.10 -8.57 -1.45
N LYS A 129 2.08 -9.39 -1.68
CA LYS A 129 2.00 -10.73 -1.06
C LYS A 129 1.47 -11.72 -2.07
N LEU A 130 2.05 -12.93 -2.04
CA LEU A 130 1.53 -14.03 -2.83
C LEU A 130 0.13 -14.40 -2.34
N GLN A 131 -0.79 -14.56 -3.29
CA GLN A 131 -2.15 -14.95 -3.03
C GLN A 131 -2.26 -16.45 -3.28
N ASN A 132 -2.10 -17.23 -2.22
CA ASN A 132 -2.30 -18.67 -2.27
C ASN A 132 -3.79 -18.96 -2.07
N LYS A 133 -4.28 -19.97 -2.76
CA LYS A 133 -5.67 -20.39 -2.61
C LYS A 133 -5.99 -20.85 -1.19
#